data_3c9306ab5091d404d7b64a38bb8edb0e
#
_entry.id   3c9306ab5091d404d7b64a38bb8edb0e
#
_cell.length_a   1.000
_cell.length_b   1.000
_cell.length_c   1.000
_cell.angle_alpha   90.00
_cell.angle_beta   90.00
_cell.angle_gamma   90.00
#
_symmetry.space_group_name_H-M   'P 1'
#
loop_
_entity.id
_entity.type
_entity.pdbx_description
1 polymer ?
#
loop_
_entity_poly.entity_id
_entity_poly.type
_entity_poly.pdbx_seq_one_letter_code
_entity_poly.pdbx_strand_id
1 'polypeptide(L)'
;YYTTKQQFNSNFDYNKFWKLVTFQRQVVGAFAYTTDRGDKKQIQFQNILRAVGFQVRLKPFIARGDGSSKGDWDVGIAIDVMEFAPQSDIVVLASGDGDFDILLKKIKDKFNTESEVYGVPKLTAASLKAEATTFEPINERLLLC
;
A
#
# COMPACT_ATOMS: atom_id res chain seq x y z
N TYR A 1 -2.56 -1.58 7.42
CA TYR A 1 -3.22 -2.38 8.47
C TYR A 1 -2.91 -1.88 9.87
N TYR A 2 -1.63 -1.86 10.26
CA TYR A 2 -1.25 -1.49 11.63
C TYR A 2 -1.55 -0.04 11.99
N THR A 3 -1.32 0.89 11.08
CA THR A 3 -1.60 2.31 11.32
C THR A 3 -3.10 2.55 11.52
N THR A 4 -3.92 1.86 10.75
CA THR A 4 -5.38 1.94 10.85
C THR A 4 -5.85 1.41 12.20
N LYS A 5 -5.33 0.27 12.62
CA LYS A 5 -5.66 -0.31 13.91
C LYS A 5 -5.18 0.57 15.07
N GLN A 6 -4.00 1.15 14.95
CA GLN A 6 -3.43 2.05 15.96
C GLN A 6 -4.29 3.30 16.16
N GLN A 7 -4.71 3.94 15.06
CA GLN A 7 -5.44 5.21 15.13
C GLN A 7 -6.92 5.05 15.45
N PHE A 8 -7.57 4.02 14.89
CA PHE A 8 -9.03 3.88 14.94
C PHE A 8 -9.50 2.70 15.79
N ASN A 9 -8.59 1.85 16.25
CA ASN A 9 -8.89 0.58 16.92
C ASN A 9 -9.85 -0.29 16.10
N SER A 10 -9.74 -0.22 14.79
CA SER A 10 -10.56 -0.94 13.82
C SER A 10 -9.70 -1.46 12.70
N ASN A 11 -10.14 -2.53 12.06
CA ASN A 11 -9.44 -3.12 10.93
C ASN A 11 -9.78 -2.41 9.62
N PHE A 12 -8.80 -2.34 8.73
CA PHE A 12 -8.99 -1.79 7.39
C PHE A 12 -9.84 -2.73 6.54
N ASP A 13 -10.80 -2.18 5.80
CA ASP A 13 -11.67 -2.97 4.91
C ASP A 13 -11.11 -2.96 3.49
N TYR A 14 -10.45 -4.04 3.10
CA TYR A 14 -9.80 -4.18 1.80
C TYR A 14 -10.81 -4.24 0.65
N ASN A 15 -12.03 -4.77 0.89
CA ASN A 15 -13.08 -4.79 -0.12
C ASN A 15 -13.58 -3.39 -0.44
N LYS A 16 -13.83 -2.57 0.59
CA LYS A 16 -14.24 -1.18 0.39
C LYS A 16 -13.17 -0.39 -0.33
N PHE A 17 -11.92 -0.58 0.06
CA PHE A 17 -10.77 0.07 -0.59
C PHE A 17 -10.69 -0.32 -2.07
N TRP A 18 -10.77 -1.61 -2.38
CA TRP A 18 -10.73 -2.10 -3.75
C TRP A 18 -11.82 -1.46 -4.60
N LYS A 19 -13.07 -1.47 -4.12
CA LYS A 19 -14.20 -0.87 -4.84
C LYS A 19 -14.00 0.62 -5.08
N LEU A 20 -13.47 1.33 -4.09
CA LEU A 20 -13.25 2.77 -4.20
C LEU A 20 -12.18 3.10 -5.24
N VAL A 21 -11.03 2.43 -5.20
CA VAL A 21 -9.89 2.77 -6.07
C VAL A 21 -10.02 2.22 -7.48
N THR A 22 -10.86 1.20 -7.70
CA THR A 22 -11.07 0.63 -9.03
C THR A 22 -12.31 1.16 -9.73
N PHE A 23 -13.10 2.00 -9.07
CA PHE A 23 -14.36 2.52 -9.61
C PHE A 23 -14.11 3.29 -10.91
N GLN A 24 -14.76 2.85 -11.99
CA GLN A 24 -14.62 3.42 -13.34
C GLN A 24 -13.17 3.46 -13.86
N ARG A 25 -12.34 2.52 -13.42
CA ARG A 25 -10.94 2.42 -13.83
C ARG A 25 -10.62 1.02 -14.30
N GLN A 26 -9.68 0.92 -15.23
CA GLN A 26 -9.10 -0.34 -15.64
C GLN A 26 -7.86 -0.63 -14.79
N VAL A 27 -7.82 -1.80 -14.15
CA VAL A 27 -6.70 -2.17 -13.30
C VAL A 27 -5.58 -2.76 -14.17
N VAL A 28 -4.42 -2.11 -14.16
CA VAL A 28 -3.22 -2.60 -14.85
C VAL A 28 -2.48 -3.62 -13.97
N GLY A 29 -2.45 -3.38 -12.68
CA GLY A 29 -1.86 -4.28 -11.69
C GLY A 29 -2.27 -3.85 -10.29
N ALA A 30 -2.38 -4.81 -9.39
CA ALA A 30 -2.73 -4.54 -8.00
C ALA A 30 -1.95 -5.51 -7.11
N PHE A 31 -1.16 -4.96 -6.19
CA PHE A 31 -0.23 -5.74 -5.39
C PHE A 31 -0.41 -5.46 -3.91
N ALA A 32 -0.34 -6.52 -3.11
CA ALA A 32 -0.28 -6.42 -1.67
C ALA A 32 1.01 -7.10 -1.19
N TYR A 33 1.74 -6.41 -0.35
CA TYR A 33 3.08 -6.84 0.08
C TYR A 33 3.03 -7.27 1.53
N THR A 34 3.48 -8.48 1.81
CA THR A 34 3.46 -9.00 3.15
C THR A 34 4.66 -9.93 3.40
N THR A 35 4.95 -10.15 4.69
CA THR A 35 5.99 -11.07 5.12
C THR A 35 5.37 -12.42 5.41
N ASP A 36 5.96 -13.50 4.89
CA ASP A 36 5.49 -14.85 5.14
C ASP A 36 6.00 -15.34 6.50
N ARG A 37 5.09 -15.46 7.46
CA ARG A 37 5.39 -15.97 8.81
C ARG A 37 4.97 -17.42 8.99
N GLY A 38 4.28 -18.00 8.01
CA GLY A 38 3.90 -19.41 8.01
C GLY A 38 2.75 -19.77 8.94
N ASP A 39 2.10 -18.82 9.61
CA ASP A 39 0.97 -19.12 10.48
C ASP A 39 -0.36 -19.12 9.72
N LYS A 40 -1.36 -19.81 10.30
CA LYS A 40 -2.67 -19.98 9.65
C LYS A 40 -3.43 -18.68 9.47
N LYS A 41 -3.34 -17.77 10.43
CA LYS A 41 -4.06 -16.48 10.37
C LYS A 41 -3.52 -15.64 9.23
N GLN A 42 -2.21 -15.64 9.04
CA GLN A 42 -1.60 -14.90 7.94
C GLN A 42 -1.96 -15.50 6.58
N ILE A 43 -1.98 -16.82 6.47
CA ILE A 43 -2.39 -17.50 5.23
C ILE A 43 -3.84 -17.15 4.90
N GLN A 44 -4.74 -17.15 5.88
CA GLN A 44 -6.12 -16.73 5.69
C GLN A 44 -6.21 -15.28 5.21
N PHE A 45 -5.42 -14.38 5.80
CA PHE A 45 -5.36 -12.97 5.40
C PHE A 45 -4.89 -12.82 3.96
N GLN A 46 -3.84 -13.56 3.57
CA GLN A 46 -3.34 -13.57 2.19
C GLN A 46 -4.44 -14.03 1.22
N ASN A 47 -5.20 -15.08 1.59
CA ASN A 47 -6.29 -15.60 0.75
C ASN A 47 -7.42 -14.58 0.62
N ILE A 48 -7.73 -13.82 1.67
CA ILE A 48 -8.70 -12.73 1.61
C ILE A 48 -8.24 -11.67 0.60
N LEU A 49 -6.97 -11.27 0.64
CA LEU A 49 -6.43 -10.30 -0.30
C LEU A 49 -6.51 -10.80 -1.75
N ARG A 50 -6.19 -12.07 -1.97
CA ARG A 50 -6.30 -12.67 -3.32
C ARG A 50 -7.75 -12.70 -3.80
N ALA A 51 -8.68 -13.03 -2.91
CA ALA A 51 -10.10 -13.06 -3.25
C ALA A 51 -10.64 -11.67 -3.59
N VAL A 52 -10.11 -10.62 -2.98
CA VAL A 52 -10.47 -9.23 -3.30
C VAL A 52 -9.99 -8.85 -4.70
N GLY A 53 -8.81 -9.32 -5.11
CA GLY A 53 -8.26 -9.04 -6.43
C GLY A 53 -6.77 -8.71 -6.43
N PHE A 54 -6.13 -8.68 -5.27
CA PHE A 54 -4.70 -8.36 -5.17
C PHE A 54 -3.83 -9.56 -5.53
N GLN A 55 -2.73 -9.29 -6.21
CA GLN A 55 -1.62 -10.22 -6.31
C GLN A 55 -0.77 -10.05 -5.06
N VAL A 56 -0.65 -11.12 -4.27
CA VAL A 56 0.09 -11.07 -3.00
C VAL A 56 1.55 -11.40 -3.26
N ARG A 57 2.43 -10.49 -2.85
CA ARG A 57 3.87 -10.68 -2.89
C ARG A 57 4.34 -11.04 -1.50
N LEU A 58 5.08 -12.16 -1.41
CA LEU A 58 5.55 -12.70 -0.15
C LEU A 58 7.06 -12.65 -0.04
N LYS A 59 7.52 -12.47 1.19
CA LYS A 59 8.93 -12.42 1.52
C LYS A 59 9.12 -13.15 2.85
N PRO A 60 10.12 -14.02 2.98
CA PRO A 60 10.35 -14.71 4.24
C PRO A 60 10.58 -13.76 5.39
N PHE A 61 10.02 -14.08 6.55
CA PHE A 61 10.31 -13.35 7.78
C PHE A 61 11.70 -13.73 8.26
N ILE A 62 12.59 -12.76 8.37
CA ILE A 62 13.98 -12.97 8.81
C ILE A 62 14.19 -12.18 10.10
N ALA A 63 14.41 -12.91 11.20
CA ALA A 63 14.84 -12.31 12.47
C ALA A 63 16.34 -12.09 12.43
N ARG A 64 16.78 -10.88 12.78
CA ARG A 64 18.22 -10.56 12.88
C ARG A 64 18.73 -10.84 14.28
N GLY A 65 20.04 -11.08 14.40
CA GLY A 65 20.67 -11.38 15.69
C GLY A 65 20.60 -10.25 16.71
N ASP A 66 20.31 -9.03 16.31
CA ASP A 66 20.14 -7.87 17.18
C ASP A 66 18.71 -7.70 17.70
N GLY A 67 17.82 -8.65 17.40
CA GLY A 67 16.42 -8.60 17.79
C GLY A 67 15.51 -7.89 16.79
N SER A 68 16.05 -7.30 15.71
CA SER A 68 15.26 -6.69 14.66
C SER A 68 14.83 -7.73 13.63
N SER A 69 13.84 -7.37 12.80
CA SER A 69 13.42 -8.21 11.69
C SER A 69 13.50 -7.41 10.39
N LYS A 70 13.80 -8.12 9.30
CA LYS A 70 13.81 -7.51 7.97
C LYS A 70 12.50 -7.88 7.28
N GLY A 71 11.52 -6.98 7.35
CA GLY A 71 10.18 -7.25 6.83
C GLY A 71 9.61 -6.17 5.92
N ASP A 72 10.39 -5.10 5.63
CA ASP A 72 9.87 -4.06 4.76
C ASP A 72 9.97 -4.43 3.28
N TRP A 73 9.09 -3.84 2.48
CA TRP A 73 8.98 -4.06 1.06
C TRP A 73 9.30 -2.79 0.25
N ASP A 74 9.94 -1.78 0.84
CA ASP A 74 10.11 -0.46 0.19
C ASP A 74 10.75 -0.57 -1.18
N VAL A 75 11.82 -1.36 -1.30
CA VAL A 75 12.50 -1.56 -2.59
C VAL A 75 11.61 -2.33 -3.56
N GLY A 76 10.92 -3.38 -3.09
CA GLY A 76 10.01 -4.17 -3.92
C GLY A 76 8.84 -3.35 -4.43
N ILE A 77 8.26 -2.51 -3.57
CA ILE A 77 7.19 -1.59 -3.96
C ILE A 77 7.69 -0.61 -5.01
N ALA A 78 8.87 -0.02 -4.81
CA ALA A 78 9.46 0.93 -5.75
C ALA A 78 9.71 0.29 -7.12
N ILE A 79 10.20 -0.94 -7.14
CA ILE A 79 10.45 -1.68 -8.40
C ILE A 79 9.14 -1.90 -9.15
N ASP A 80 8.11 -2.38 -8.47
CA ASP A 80 6.81 -2.63 -9.11
C ASP A 80 6.16 -1.34 -9.60
N VAL A 81 6.22 -0.26 -8.81
CA VAL A 81 5.69 1.03 -9.24
C VAL A 81 6.40 1.53 -10.49
N MET A 82 7.72 1.45 -10.52
CA MET A 82 8.49 1.90 -11.69
C MET A 82 8.20 1.04 -12.93
N GLU A 83 7.92 -0.24 -12.74
CA GLU A 83 7.59 -1.13 -13.86
C GLU A 83 6.23 -0.80 -14.48
N PHE A 84 5.22 -0.53 -13.65
CA PHE A 84 3.84 -0.34 -14.11
C PHE A 84 3.45 1.11 -14.35
N ALA A 85 4.16 2.08 -13.78
CA ALA A 85 3.83 3.50 -13.93
C ALA A 85 3.81 3.99 -15.38
N PRO A 86 4.73 3.55 -16.28
CA PRO A 86 4.71 4.02 -17.67
C PRO A 86 3.43 3.68 -18.44
N GLN A 87 2.73 2.62 -18.03
CA GLN A 87 1.49 2.18 -18.68
C GLN A 87 0.25 2.52 -17.86
N SER A 88 0.40 3.33 -16.81
CA SER A 88 -0.68 3.70 -15.91
C SER A 88 -0.90 5.21 -15.93
N ASP A 89 -2.14 5.63 -15.80
CA ASP A 89 -2.47 7.05 -15.61
C ASP A 89 -2.30 7.47 -14.16
N ILE A 90 -2.62 6.57 -13.24
CA ILE A 90 -2.62 6.83 -11.81
C ILE A 90 -2.04 5.62 -11.08
N VAL A 91 -1.15 5.88 -10.14
CA VAL A 91 -0.66 4.88 -9.17
C VAL A 91 -1.32 5.18 -7.82
N VAL A 92 -1.97 4.18 -7.26
CA VAL A 92 -2.58 4.27 -5.92
C VAL A 92 -1.65 3.59 -4.93
N LEU A 93 -1.21 4.34 -3.92
CA LEU A 93 -0.30 3.85 -2.88
C LEU A 93 -0.96 3.98 -1.52
N ALA A 94 -1.12 2.87 -0.81
CA ALA A 94 -1.61 2.85 0.56
C ALA A 94 -0.43 2.73 1.52
N SER A 95 0.08 3.85 1.99
CA SER A 95 1.25 3.92 2.87
C SER A 95 1.33 5.28 3.55
N GLY A 96 1.99 5.33 4.69
CA GLY A 96 2.33 6.59 5.36
C GLY A 96 3.83 6.90 5.34
N ASP A 97 4.62 6.07 4.68
CA ASP A 97 6.09 6.16 4.69
C ASP A 97 6.60 7.28 3.78
N GLY A 98 7.27 8.26 4.38
CA GLY A 98 7.84 9.40 3.66
C GLY A 98 8.93 9.04 2.67
N ASP A 99 9.55 7.86 2.81
CA ASP A 99 10.59 7.42 1.89
C ASP A 99 10.07 7.24 0.46
N PHE A 100 8.76 7.10 0.28
CA PHE A 100 8.15 7.01 -1.05
C PHE A 100 7.96 8.37 -1.73
N ASP A 101 8.27 9.49 -1.09
CA ASP A 101 8.10 10.82 -1.70
C ASP A 101 8.91 10.96 -2.99
N ILE A 102 10.16 10.51 -2.99
CA ILE A 102 11.03 10.54 -4.19
C ILE A 102 10.49 9.65 -5.31
N LEU A 103 9.85 8.53 -4.95
CA LEU A 103 9.24 7.63 -5.93
C LEU A 103 8.08 8.33 -6.65
N LEU A 104 7.19 8.98 -5.89
CA LEU A 104 6.05 9.70 -6.48
C LEU A 104 6.50 10.83 -7.39
N LYS A 105 7.52 11.57 -6.96
CA LYS A 105 8.11 12.62 -7.79
C LYS A 105 8.68 12.05 -9.08
N LYS A 106 9.39 10.93 -8.99
CA LYS A 106 10.04 10.31 -10.15
C LYS A 106 9.02 9.85 -11.20
N ILE A 107 7.93 9.20 -10.78
CA ILE A 107 6.93 8.72 -11.74
C ILE A 107 6.17 9.89 -12.39
N LYS A 108 5.97 10.99 -11.68
CA LYS A 108 5.36 12.19 -12.25
C LYS A 108 6.29 12.85 -13.26
N ASP A 109 7.55 13.04 -12.89
CA ASP A 109 8.52 13.74 -13.74
C ASP A 109 8.89 12.92 -14.99
N LYS A 110 9.05 11.60 -14.84
CA LYS A 110 9.52 10.74 -15.93
C LYS A 110 8.40 10.24 -16.83
N PHE A 111 7.26 9.87 -16.25
CA PHE A 111 6.18 9.22 -16.98
C PHE A 111 4.89 10.02 -17.04
N ASN A 112 4.85 11.18 -16.37
CA ASN A 112 3.64 11.98 -16.18
C ASN A 112 2.50 11.18 -15.54
N THR A 113 2.85 10.21 -14.69
CA THR A 113 1.89 9.38 -13.96
C THR A 113 1.52 10.07 -12.66
N GLU A 114 0.23 10.23 -12.42
CA GLU A 114 -0.28 10.83 -11.18
C GLU A 114 -0.31 9.80 -10.06
N SER A 115 -0.40 10.28 -8.82
CA SER A 115 -0.45 9.42 -7.65
C SER A 115 -1.60 9.79 -6.72
N GLU A 116 -2.23 8.75 -6.16
CA GLU A 116 -3.18 8.87 -5.06
C GLU A 116 -2.62 8.13 -3.87
N VAL A 117 -2.43 8.83 -2.75
CA VAL A 117 -1.92 8.22 -1.53
C VAL A 117 -3.05 8.09 -0.53
N TYR A 118 -3.24 6.88 -0.02
CA TYR A 118 -4.18 6.58 1.06
C TYR A 118 -3.39 6.34 2.34
N GLY A 119 -3.68 7.08 3.38
CA GLY A 119 -2.97 6.93 4.64
C GLY A 119 -3.78 7.48 5.81
N VAL A 120 -3.39 7.08 7.02
CA VAL A 120 -3.93 7.67 8.24
C VAL A 120 -3.28 9.04 8.40
N PRO A 121 -4.05 10.15 8.45
CA PRO A 121 -3.48 11.50 8.38
C PRO A 121 -2.38 11.77 9.40
N LYS A 122 -2.58 11.37 10.65
CA LYS A 122 -1.62 11.61 11.73
C LYS A 122 -0.38 10.72 11.62
N LEU A 123 -0.46 9.64 10.87
CA LEU A 123 0.60 8.64 10.72
C LEU A 123 1.20 8.63 9.32
N THR A 124 0.92 9.67 8.53
CA THR A 124 1.45 9.83 7.18
C THR A 124 2.42 11.01 7.15
N ALA A 125 3.62 10.79 6.61
CA ALA A 125 4.65 11.80 6.51
C ALA A 125 4.20 12.99 5.67
N ALA A 126 4.51 14.20 6.13
CA ALA A 126 4.15 15.43 5.42
C ALA A 126 4.76 15.50 4.02
N SER A 127 5.98 15.00 3.85
CA SER A 127 6.66 14.96 2.54
C SER A 127 5.90 14.10 1.54
N LEU A 128 5.33 12.98 2.00
CA LEU A 128 4.55 12.10 1.15
C LEU A 128 3.25 12.75 0.71
N LYS A 129 2.56 13.42 1.65
CA LYS A 129 1.33 14.16 1.33
C LYS A 129 1.60 15.27 0.30
N ALA A 130 2.74 15.95 0.42
CA ALA A 130 3.10 17.04 -0.47
C ALA A 130 3.40 16.57 -1.90
N GLU A 131 4.03 15.40 -2.05
CA GLU A 131 4.38 14.85 -3.37
C GLU A 131 3.23 14.14 -4.05
N ALA A 132 2.24 13.65 -3.32
CA ALA A 132 1.08 12.98 -3.91
C ALA A 132 0.26 13.96 -4.74
N THR A 133 -0.23 13.52 -5.89
CA THR A 133 -1.19 14.31 -6.67
C THR A 133 -2.45 14.53 -5.84
N THR A 134 -2.91 13.47 -5.17
CA THR A 134 -4.06 13.54 -4.26
C THR A 134 -3.74 12.74 -3.00
N PHE A 135 -3.97 13.30 -1.84
CA PHE A 135 -3.93 12.57 -0.57
C PHE A 135 -5.35 12.28 -0.11
N GLU A 136 -5.66 10.99 0.07
CA GLU A 136 -6.96 10.53 0.55
C GLU A 136 -6.81 10.00 1.97
N PRO A 137 -7.43 10.64 2.96
CA PRO A 137 -7.32 10.14 4.34
C PRO A 137 -8.12 8.85 4.53
N ILE A 138 -7.52 7.89 5.21
CA ILE A 138 -8.23 6.70 5.66
C ILE A 138 -9.10 7.11 6.84
N ASN A 139 -10.40 6.87 6.71
CA ASN A 139 -11.40 7.20 7.72
C ASN A 139 -12.41 6.06 7.83
N GLU A 140 -13.51 6.30 8.54
CA GLU A 140 -14.52 5.29 8.84
C GLU A 140 -15.07 4.57 7.61
N ARG A 141 -15.13 5.24 6.45
CA ARG A 141 -15.65 4.63 5.21
C ARG A 141 -14.78 3.48 4.69
N LEU A 142 -13.55 3.35 5.16
CA LEU A 142 -12.61 2.30 4.75
C LEU A 142 -12.32 1.31 5.88
N LEU A 143 -13.13 1.32 6.93
CA LEU A 143 -12.95 0.45 8.09
C LEU A 143 -14.02 -0.63 8.13
N LEU A 144 -13.65 -1.76 8.72
CA LEU A 144 -14.61 -2.81 9.09
C LEU A 144 -15.44 -2.33 10.27
N CYS A 145 -16.74 -2.48 10.19
CA CYS A 145 -17.66 -2.12 11.25
C CYS A 145 -17.66 -3.15 12.36
#